data_ea1510680a56bb02189c1946a0c446cc
#
_entry.id   ea1510680a56bb02189c1946a0c446cc
#
_cell.length_a   1.000
_cell.length_b   1.000
_cell.length_c   1.000
_cell.angle_alpha   90.00
_cell.angle_beta   90.00
_cell.angle_gamma   90.00
#
_symmetry.space_group_name_H-M   'P 1'
#
loop_
_entity.id
_entity.type
_entity.pdbx_description
1 polymer ?
#
loop_
_entity_poly.entity_id
_entity_poly.type
_entity_poly.pdbx_seq_one_letter_code
_entity_poly.pdbx_strand_id
1 'polypeptide(L)' 'MSAWRDKEEFKARVLEWADRLGVKTQALALRPMRNKWASCSTAGNLNFNTDLLTLGRKIGDYIIVHELLHFSVP' A
#
# COMPACT_ATOMS: atom_id res chain seq x y z
N MET A 1 19.80 5.99 -2.21
CA MET A 1 19.34 5.50 -0.91
C MET A 1 17.83 5.26 -0.95
N SER A 2 17.38 4.12 -0.50
CA SER A 2 15.95 3.81 -0.49
C SER A 2 15.24 4.62 0.59
N ALA A 3 14.08 5.20 0.26
CA ALA A 3 13.27 5.94 1.22
C ALA A 3 12.62 5.00 2.25
N TRP A 4 12.46 3.75 1.88
CA TRP A 4 11.89 2.71 2.74
C TRP A 4 12.98 1.71 3.06
N ARG A 5 13.08 1.35 4.33
CA ARG A 5 14.13 0.44 4.78
C ARG A 5 13.92 -0.98 4.24
N ASP A 6 12.67 -1.45 4.27
CA ASP A 6 12.33 -2.79 3.80
C ASP A 6 10.82 -2.90 3.61
N LYS A 7 10.38 -4.11 3.20
CA LYS A 7 8.95 -4.37 2.98
C LYS A 7 8.15 -4.21 4.27
N GLU A 8 8.72 -4.59 5.40
CA GLU A 8 8.01 -4.52 6.67
C GLU A 8 7.71 -3.08 7.07
N GLU A 9 8.62 -2.16 6.80
CA GLU A 9 8.38 -0.76 7.08
C GLU A 9 7.23 -0.23 6.23
N PHE A 10 7.20 -0.60 4.95
CA PHE A 10 6.12 -0.19 4.06
C PHE A 10 4.78 -0.75 4.52
N LYS A 11 4.74 -2.04 4.88
CA LYS A 11 3.52 -2.68 5.38
C LYS A 11 3.03 -2.02 6.66
N ALA A 12 3.94 -1.70 7.56
CA ALA A 12 3.57 -1.01 8.80
C ALA A 12 2.92 0.34 8.50
N ARG A 13 3.43 1.05 7.50
CA ARG A 13 2.86 2.33 7.11
C ARG A 13 1.47 2.16 6.51
N VAL A 14 1.26 1.11 5.73
CA VAL A 14 -0.06 0.81 5.17
C VAL A 14 -1.07 0.56 6.28
N LEU A 15 -0.69 -0.25 7.27
CA LEU A 15 -1.57 -0.56 8.39
C LEU A 15 -1.86 0.68 9.23
N GLU A 16 -0.89 1.56 9.40
CA GLU A 16 -1.09 2.81 10.10
C GLU A 16 -2.11 3.69 9.40
N TRP A 17 -2.00 3.84 8.08
CA TRP A 17 -2.97 4.60 7.30
C TRP A 17 -4.35 3.94 7.33
N ALA A 18 -4.40 2.60 7.23
CA ALA A 18 -5.66 1.87 7.27
C ALA A 18 -6.37 2.13 8.59
N ASP A 19 -5.64 2.12 9.70
CA ASP A 19 -6.18 2.40 11.01
C ASP A 19 -6.75 3.81 11.09
N ARG A 20 -6.00 4.80 10.58
CA ARG A 20 -6.44 6.19 10.58
C ARG A 20 -7.69 6.42 9.74
N LEU A 21 -7.82 5.68 8.64
CA LEU A 21 -8.93 5.83 7.72
C LEU A 21 -10.11 4.91 8.07
N GLY A 22 -9.95 4.06 9.08
CA GLY A 22 -10.99 3.12 9.47
C GLY A 22 -11.21 2.01 8.46
N VAL A 23 -10.18 1.63 7.72
CA VAL A 23 -10.26 0.59 6.69
C VAL A 23 -9.70 -0.71 7.23
N LYS A 24 -10.46 -1.79 7.09
CA LYS A 24 -10.01 -3.12 7.50
C LYS A 24 -9.47 -3.87 6.28
N THR A 25 -8.31 -4.49 6.45
CA THR A 25 -7.69 -5.27 5.39
C THR A 25 -7.58 -6.72 5.80
N GLN A 26 -7.75 -7.65 4.84
CA GLN A 26 -7.62 -9.08 5.11
C GLN A 26 -6.20 -9.55 4.91
N ALA A 27 -5.58 -9.13 3.81
CA ALA A 27 -4.23 -9.52 3.49
C ALA A 27 -3.50 -8.36 2.84
N LEU A 28 -2.20 -8.33 3.03
CA LEU A 28 -1.35 -7.26 2.52
C LEU A 28 -0.05 -7.88 2.04
N ALA A 29 0.31 -7.60 0.80
CA ALA A 29 1.53 -8.13 0.22
C ALA A 29 2.21 -7.09 -0.66
N LEU A 30 3.54 -7.18 -0.74
CA LEU A 30 4.34 -6.45 -1.73
C LEU A 30 4.90 -7.47 -2.70
N ARG A 31 4.69 -7.23 -3.98
CA ARG A 31 5.12 -8.16 -5.03
C ARG A 31 5.43 -7.38 -6.30
N PRO A 32 6.28 -7.91 -7.18
CA PRO A 32 6.54 -7.24 -8.45
C PRO A 32 5.28 -7.18 -9.28
N MET A 33 5.05 -6.02 -9.89
CA MET A 33 3.91 -5.79 -10.78
C MET A 33 4.40 -5.09 -12.04
N ARG A 34 3.76 -5.37 -13.17
CA ARG A 34 4.20 -4.80 -14.45
C ARG A 34 3.60 -3.44 -14.74
N ASN A 35 2.28 -3.34 -14.66
CA ASN A 35 1.58 -2.16 -15.18
C ASN A 35 0.79 -1.41 -14.14
N LYS A 36 1.06 -1.64 -12.87
CA LYS A 36 0.35 -0.93 -11.80
C LYS A 36 1.21 -0.84 -10.56
N TRP A 37 0.86 0.13 -9.73
CA TRP A 37 1.53 0.34 -8.46
C TRP A 37 0.87 -0.40 -7.31
N ALA A 38 -0.42 -0.70 -7.45
CA ALA A 38 -1.17 -1.37 -6.41
C ALA A 38 -2.45 -1.97 -6.98
N SER A 39 -3.01 -2.91 -6.25
CA SER A 39 -4.32 -3.46 -6.57
C SER A 39 -5.02 -3.87 -5.29
N CYS A 40 -6.34 -3.86 -5.30
CA CYS A 40 -7.11 -4.32 -4.17
C CYS A 40 -8.28 -5.17 -4.69
N SER A 41 -8.73 -6.11 -3.85
CA SER A 41 -9.87 -6.94 -4.17
C SER A 41 -11.02 -6.63 -3.23
N THR A 42 -12.22 -6.99 -3.64
CA THR A 42 -13.40 -6.81 -2.78
C THR A 42 -13.34 -7.67 -1.54
N ALA A 43 -12.49 -8.70 -1.54
CA ALA A 43 -12.30 -9.56 -0.38
C ALA A 43 -11.40 -8.94 0.70
N GLY A 44 -10.79 -7.80 0.42
CA GLY A 44 -9.95 -7.13 1.40
C GLY A 44 -8.46 -7.38 1.23
N ASN A 45 -8.04 -7.89 0.07
CA ASN A 45 -6.64 -8.17 -0.21
C ASN A 45 -6.00 -6.97 -0.90
N LEU A 46 -4.89 -6.49 -0.34
CA LEU A 46 -4.12 -5.38 -0.90
C LEU A 46 -2.77 -5.89 -1.39
N ASN A 47 -2.41 -5.48 -2.60
CA ASN A 47 -1.10 -5.78 -3.17
C ASN A 47 -0.46 -4.48 -3.62
N PHE A 48 0.81 -4.29 -3.26
CA PHE A 48 1.59 -3.14 -3.68
C PHE A 48 2.81 -3.58 -4.44
N ASN A 49 3.21 -2.78 -5.41
CA ASN A 49 4.39 -3.06 -6.22
C ASN A 49 5.64 -2.84 -5.39
N THR A 50 6.56 -3.81 -5.40
CA THR A 50 7.82 -3.68 -4.67
C THR A 50 8.66 -2.49 -5.14
N ASP A 51 8.43 -2.00 -6.36
CA ASP A 51 9.13 -0.81 -6.85
C ASP A 51 8.80 0.43 -6.04
N LEU A 52 7.70 0.43 -5.28
CA LEU A 52 7.37 1.53 -4.39
C LEU A 52 8.44 1.76 -3.32
N LEU A 53 9.19 0.70 -2.99
CA LEU A 53 10.25 0.82 -2.00
C LEU A 53 11.40 1.71 -2.47
N THR A 54 11.51 1.93 -3.77
CA THR A 54 12.54 2.79 -4.34
C THR A 54 12.10 4.24 -4.49
N LEU A 55 10.83 4.52 -4.26
CA LEU A 55 10.26 5.86 -4.40
C LEU A 55 10.27 6.57 -3.04
N GLY A 56 10.12 7.89 -3.08
CA GLY A 56 10.09 8.69 -1.87
C GLY A 56 8.88 8.39 -0.99
N ARG A 57 8.99 8.69 0.30
CA ARG A 57 7.92 8.41 1.24
C ARG A 57 6.61 9.14 0.90
N LYS A 58 6.71 10.37 0.39
CA LYS A 58 5.52 11.13 0.02
C LYS A 58 4.74 10.43 -1.09
N ILE A 59 5.45 9.90 -2.08
CA ILE A 59 4.81 9.17 -3.18
C ILE A 59 4.21 7.88 -2.65
N GLY A 60 4.95 7.16 -1.79
CA GLY A 60 4.44 5.94 -1.17
C GLY A 60 3.17 6.19 -0.37
N ASP A 61 3.18 7.21 0.48
CA ASP A 61 2.00 7.57 1.26
C ASP A 61 0.82 7.94 0.36
N TYR A 62 1.06 8.69 -0.70
CA TYR A 62 0.01 9.06 -1.65
C TYR A 62 -0.65 7.82 -2.25
N ILE A 63 0.16 6.88 -2.71
CA ILE A 63 -0.37 5.66 -3.33
C ILE A 63 -1.11 4.80 -2.31
N ILE A 64 -0.56 4.68 -1.10
CA ILE A 64 -1.23 3.93 -0.02
C ILE A 64 -2.62 4.52 0.26
N VAL A 65 -2.69 5.83 0.47
CA VAL A 65 -3.96 6.48 0.79
C VAL A 65 -4.92 6.36 -0.38
N HIS A 66 -4.43 6.52 -1.59
CA HIS A 66 -5.25 6.41 -2.80
C HIS A 66 -5.92 5.04 -2.89
N GLU A 67 -5.16 3.96 -2.66
CA GLU A 67 -5.70 2.61 -2.73
C GLU A 67 -6.66 2.33 -1.57
N LEU A 68 -6.34 2.80 -0.37
CA LEU A 68 -7.22 2.59 0.77
C LEU A 68 -8.55 3.33 0.60
N LEU A 69 -8.53 4.51 -0.02
CA LEU A 69 -9.76 5.24 -0.29
C LEU A 69 -10.61 4.53 -1.33
N HIS A 70 -9.99 3.95 -2.36
CA HIS A 70 -10.71 3.13 -3.33
C HIS A 70 -11.36 1.93 -2.67
N PHE A 71 -10.71 1.41 -1.65
CA PHE A 71 -11.20 0.26 -0.91
C PHE A 71 -12.43 0.60 -0.09
N SER A 72 -12.44 1.77 0.54
CA SER A 72 -13.54 2.18 1.42
C SER A 72 -14.69 2.86 0.66
N VAL A 73 -14.42 3.36 -0.54
CA VAL A 73 -15.42 4.04 -1.38
C VAL A 73 -15.40 3.38 -2.76
N PRO A 74 -16.16 2.30 -2.93
CA PRO A 74 -16.17 1.59 -4.20
C PRO A 74 -16.77 2.39 -5.34
#